data_04e87635346099bb09bfa3674b037a67
#
_entry.id   04e87635346099bb09bfa3674b037a67
#
_cell.length_a   1.000
_cell.length_b   1.000
_cell.length_c   1.000
_cell.angle_alpha   90.00
_cell.angle_beta   90.00
_cell.angle_gamma   90.00
#
_symmetry.space_group_name_H-M   'P 1'
#
loop_
_entity.id
_entity.type
_entity.pdbx_description
1 polymer ?
#
loop_
_entity_poly.entity_id
_entity_poly.type
_entity_poly.pdbx_seq_one_letter_code
_entity_poly.pdbx_strand_id
1 'polypeptide(L)'
;RGMYNGDRARKESLVDNGFRLPSAFDNRPLRFEEWESKKKQTLFVSATPSIYEEEHTKQVVEQIIRPTGLLDPLIIVKPTDGQIEDLLNNINQTIVKKERVLVTTLTKKMAEELSSYLSDKGIKVRYMHSDIEALNRLEIIRDLRLGKFDVLVGINLLREGLDIPEVSLVAILDADKEGFLRSERSLIQTIGRAARNA
;
A
#
# COMPACT_ATOMS: atom_id res chain seq x y z
N ARG A 1 -11.94 14.43 6.75
CA ARG A 1 -12.55 15.27 5.67
C ARG A 1 -13.39 14.39 4.73
N GLY A 2 -12.84 13.30 4.19
CA GLY A 2 -13.54 12.47 3.19
C GLY A 2 -14.81 11.78 3.69
N MET A 3 -14.88 11.37 4.95
CA MET A 3 -16.04 10.64 5.47
C MET A 3 -17.33 11.43 5.42
N TYR A 4 -17.32 12.70 5.80
CA TYR A 4 -18.51 13.55 5.81
C TYR A 4 -19.09 13.73 4.39
N ASN A 5 -18.24 14.12 3.45
CA ASN A 5 -18.67 14.37 2.07
C ASN A 5 -19.14 13.11 1.36
N GLY A 6 -18.46 12.00 1.55
CA GLY A 6 -18.85 10.71 0.97
C GLY A 6 -20.17 10.16 1.53
N ASP A 7 -20.39 10.30 2.86
CA ASP A 7 -21.65 9.90 3.49
C ASP A 7 -22.82 10.78 3.02
N ARG A 8 -22.59 12.08 2.92
CA ARG A 8 -23.57 13.04 2.44
C ARG A 8 -23.99 12.76 1.01
N ALA A 9 -23.06 12.64 0.08
CA ALA A 9 -23.35 12.37 -1.33
C ALA A 9 -24.14 11.06 -1.51
N ARG A 10 -23.75 10.00 -0.78
CA ARG A 10 -24.50 8.74 -0.79
C ARG A 10 -25.92 8.90 -0.27
N LYS A 11 -26.13 9.65 0.80
CA LYS A 11 -27.46 9.87 1.39
C LYS A 11 -28.34 10.74 0.49
N GLU A 12 -27.78 11.78 -0.12
CA GLU A 12 -28.48 12.59 -1.13
C GLU A 12 -29.05 11.69 -2.22
N SER A 13 -28.22 10.86 -2.85
CA SER A 13 -28.70 9.90 -3.85
C SER A 13 -29.78 8.96 -3.36
N LEU A 14 -29.68 8.45 -2.13
CA LEU A 14 -30.68 7.53 -1.58
C LEU A 14 -32.00 8.21 -1.21
N VAL A 15 -31.98 9.46 -0.77
CA VAL A 15 -33.19 10.24 -0.47
C VAL A 15 -33.86 10.69 -1.75
N ASP A 16 -33.12 11.20 -2.71
CA ASP A 16 -33.65 11.67 -4.01
C ASP A 16 -34.33 10.53 -4.80
N ASN A 17 -33.83 9.32 -4.66
CA ASN A 17 -34.44 8.14 -5.28
C ASN A 17 -35.49 7.41 -4.39
N GLY A 18 -35.85 7.99 -3.25
CA GLY A 18 -36.91 7.45 -2.38
C GLY A 18 -36.51 6.20 -1.56
N PHE A 19 -35.22 5.82 -1.53
CA PHE A 19 -34.74 4.70 -0.74
C PHE A 19 -34.54 5.03 0.73
N ARG A 20 -34.42 6.31 1.08
CA ARG A 20 -34.32 6.81 2.47
C ARG A 20 -35.14 8.07 2.70
N LEU A 21 -35.55 8.26 3.94
CA LEU A 21 -36.22 9.49 4.37
C LEU A 21 -35.17 10.65 4.55
N PRO A 22 -35.60 11.92 4.44
CA PRO A 22 -34.74 13.07 4.69
C PRO A 22 -34.03 13.06 6.04
N SER A 23 -34.64 12.47 7.08
CA SER A 23 -34.04 12.28 8.41
C SER A 23 -32.74 11.44 8.40
N ALA A 24 -32.43 10.76 7.31
CA ALA A 24 -31.14 10.08 7.16
C ALA A 24 -29.93 11.02 7.29
N PHE A 25 -30.11 12.34 7.02
CA PHE A 25 -29.07 13.34 7.14
C PHE A 25 -28.73 13.69 8.60
N ASP A 26 -29.60 13.40 9.56
CA ASP A 26 -29.37 13.69 10.97
C ASP A 26 -28.27 12.82 11.57
N ASN A 27 -28.17 11.57 11.15
CA ASN A 27 -27.09 10.66 11.53
C ASN A 27 -25.93 10.80 10.56
N ARG A 28 -24.97 11.64 10.87
CA ARG A 28 -23.84 11.97 10.02
C ARG A 28 -22.49 11.96 10.76
N PRO A 29 -21.38 11.70 10.07
CA PRO A 29 -20.06 11.96 10.59
C PRO A 29 -19.88 13.47 10.91
N LEU A 30 -18.97 13.77 11.82
CA LEU A 30 -18.59 15.17 12.09
C LEU A 30 -17.95 15.79 10.84
N ARG A 31 -18.20 17.09 10.65
CA ARG A 31 -17.38 17.90 9.76
C ARG A 31 -15.98 18.04 10.34
N PHE A 32 -15.01 18.37 9.49
CA PHE A 32 -13.63 18.48 9.94
C PHE A 32 -13.45 19.51 11.03
N GLU A 33 -14.07 20.67 10.89
CA GLU A 33 -14.03 21.78 11.85
C GLU A 33 -14.70 21.41 13.18
N GLU A 34 -15.82 20.68 13.14
CA GLU A 34 -16.50 20.16 14.33
C GLU A 34 -15.63 19.14 15.08
N TRP A 35 -14.94 18.25 14.32
CA TRP A 35 -14.00 17.31 14.89
C TRP A 35 -12.80 18.04 15.50
N GLU A 36 -12.25 19.00 14.79
CA GLU A 36 -11.09 19.77 15.24
C GLU A 36 -11.38 20.55 16.52
N SER A 37 -12.56 21.18 16.62
CA SER A 37 -12.99 21.91 17.83
C SER A 37 -13.13 21.02 19.06
N LYS A 38 -13.32 19.72 18.88
CA LYS A 38 -13.43 18.73 19.97
C LYS A 38 -12.08 18.16 20.40
N LYS A 39 -11.02 18.35 19.62
CA LYS A 39 -9.67 17.91 19.98
C LYS A 39 -9.21 18.72 21.21
N LYS A 40 -8.62 17.99 22.17
CA LYS A 40 -7.93 18.62 23.30
C LYS A 40 -6.43 18.37 23.18
N GLN A 41 -5.97 17.22 23.62
CA GLN A 41 -4.59 16.77 23.46
C GLN A 41 -4.51 15.75 22.35
N THR A 42 -3.51 15.86 21.50
CA THR A 42 -3.33 14.96 20.36
C THR A 42 -1.87 14.53 20.29
N LEU A 43 -1.67 13.22 20.19
CA LEU A 43 -0.39 12.63 19.88
C LEU A 43 -0.45 12.10 18.45
N PHE A 44 0.44 12.60 17.60
CA PHE A 44 0.62 12.09 16.25
C PHE A 44 1.74 11.05 16.26
N VAL A 45 1.47 9.89 15.67
CA VAL A 45 2.47 8.82 15.49
C VAL A 45 2.53 8.49 14.01
N SER A 46 3.64 8.82 13.38
CA SER A 46 3.83 8.62 11.94
C SER A 46 5.32 8.49 11.60
N ALA A 47 5.64 7.58 10.69
CA ALA A 47 6.97 7.52 10.07
C ALA A 47 7.10 8.53 8.92
N THR A 48 5.99 9.04 8.41
CA THR A 48 5.90 9.98 7.28
C THR A 48 4.87 11.07 7.59
N PRO A 49 5.19 12.01 8.47
CA PRO A 49 4.25 13.07 8.87
C PRO A 49 3.76 13.86 7.65
N SER A 50 2.55 14.40 7.73
CA SER A 50 1.95 15.22 6.69
C SER A 50 1.97 16.70 7.11
N ILE A 51 1.66 17.58 6.17
CA ILE A 51 1.56 19.01 6.42
C ILE A 51 0.63 19.31 7.62
N TYR A 52 -0.44 18.52 7.77
CA TYR A 52 -1.37 18.70 8.88
C TYR A 52 -0.73 18.42 10.24
N GLU A 53 0.04 17.33 10.36
CA GLU A 53 0.78 17.00 11.59
C GLU A 53 1.85 18.06 11.87
N GLU A 54 2.59 18.49 10.86
CA GLU A 54 3.64 19.51 10.98
C GLU A 54 3.09 20.85 11.48
N GLU A 55 1.96 21.32 10.91
CA GLU A 55 1.32 22.58 11.31
C GLU A 55 0.71 22.54 12.72
N HIS A 56 0.32 21.36 13.21
CA HIS A 56 -0.40 21.21 14.48
C HIS A 56 0.47 20.63 15.61
N THR A 57 1.74 20.36 15.35
CA THR A 57 2.69 19.83 16.32
C THR A 57 3.55 20.94 16.91
N LYS A 58 3.61 21.00 18.24
CA LYS A 58 4.51 21.93 18.97
C LYS A 58 5.85 21.30 19.31
N GLN A 59 5.90 19.99 19.41
CA GLN A 59 7.10 19.23 19.78
C GLN A 59 7.16 17.98 18.93
N VAL A 60 8.30 17.76 18.29
CA VAL A 60 8.61 16.54 17.54
C VAL A 60 9.63 15.74 18.33
N VAL A 61 9.34 14.47 18.52
CA VAL A 61 10.26 13.50 19.13
C VAL A 61 10.57 12.46 18.08
N GLU A 62 11.82 12.33 17.72
CA GLU A 62 12.28 11.35 16.76
C GLU A 62 12.70 10.05 17.45
N GLN A 63 12.20 8.94 16.96
CA GLN A 63 12.65 7.60 17.37
C GLN A 63 13.48 7.01 16.22
N ILE A 64 14.78 7.21 16.27
CA ILE A 64 15.70 6.82 15.21
C ILE A 64 16.23 5.39 15.41
N ILE A 65 16.30 4.96 16.67
CA ILE A 65 16.90 3.66 17.03
C ILE A 65 15.91 2.53 16.71
N ARG A 66 16.37 1.56 15.91
CA ARG A 66 15.70 0.27 15.71
C ARG A 66 16.37 -0.79 16.57
N PRO A 67 15.74 -1.24 17.68
CA PRO A 67 16.33 -2.25 18.56
C PRO A 67 16.58 -3.60 17.87
N THR A 68 15.87 -3.86 16.75
CA THR A 68 15.95 -5.11 15.99
C THR A 68 17.23 -5.26 15.17
N GLY A 69 18.03 -4.21 15.02
CA GLY A 69 19.22 -4.23 14.17
C GLY A 69 18.94 -4.28 12.66
N LEU A 70 17.66 -4.29 12.24
CA LEU A 70 17.28 -4.28 10.83
C LEU A 70 17.61 -2.92 10.20
N LEU A 71 18.37 -2.95 9.12
CA LEU A 71 18.70 -1.76 8.35
C LEU A 71 17.56 -1.36 7.39
N ASP A 72 17.61 -0.12 6.92
CA ASP A 72 16.78 0.29 5.80
C ASP A 72 17.19 -0.46 4.53
N PRO A 73 16.24 -0.79 3.64
CA PRO A 73 16.56 -1.54 2.44
C PRO A 73 17.41 -0.70 1.49
N LEU A 74 18.30 -1.36 0.76
CA LEU A 74 19.05 -0.73 -0.32
C LEU A 74 18.09 -0.32 -1.44
N ILE A 75 18.10 0.96 -1.80
CA ILE A 75 17.28 1.49 -2.88
C ILE A 75 18.15 1.61 -4.14
N ILE A 76 17.72 0.95 -5.22
CA ILE A 76 18.38 1.01 -6.51
C ILE A 76 17.39 1.59 -7.53
N VAL A 77 17.71 2.73 -8.10
CA VAL A 77 16.92 3.37 -9.17
C VAL A 77 17.52 2.97 -10.51
N LYS A 78 16.68 2.46 -11.41
CA LYS A 78 17.08 1.99 -12.73
C LYS A 78 16.22 2.63 -13.82
N PRO A 79 16.69 2.71 -15.08
CA PRO A 79 15.89 3.16 -16.21
C PRO A 79 14.64 2.30 -16.43
N THR A 80 13.60 2.89 -17.01
CA THR A 80 12.38 2.17 -17.40
C THR A 80 12.58 1.24 -18.59
N ASP A 81 13.53 1.57 -19.48
CA ASP A 81 13.88 0.71 -20.59
C ASP A 81 14.48 -0.60 -20.08
N GLY A 82 13.94 -1.73 -20.54
CA GLY A 82 14.37 -3.06 -20.09
C GLY A 82 13.94 -3.44 -18.68
N GLN A 83 13.05 -2.65 -18.03
CA GLN A 83 12.64 -2.88 -16.64
C GLN A 83 12.06 -4.28 -16.39
N ILE A 84 11.37 -4.87 -17.38
CA ILE A 84 10.75 -6.21 -17.25
C ILE A 84 11.80 -7.32 -17.25
N GLU A 85 12.81 -7.22 -18.11
CA GLU A 85 13.92 -8.19 -18.16
C GLU A 85 14.77 -8.10 -16.89
N ASP A 86 15.08 -6.90 -16.45
CA ASP A 86 15.80 -6.67 -15.20
C ASP A 86 15.02 -7.19 -13.99
N LEU A 87 13.70 -6.91 -13.95
CA LEU A 87 12.82 -7.47 -12.93
C LEU A 87 12.86 -8.99 -12.90
N LEU A 88 12.75 -9.64 -14.06
CA LEU A 88 12.79 -11.10 -14.18
C LEU A 88 14.11 -11.68 -13.62
N ASN A 89 15.24 -11.05 -13.94
CA ASN A 89 16.54 -11.47 -13.44
C ASN A 89 16.62 -11.34 -11.90
N ASN A 90 16.15 -10.22 -11.34
CA ASN A 90 16.13 -10.02 -9.89
C ASN A 90 15.16 -10.98 -9.19
N ILE A 91 13.99 -11.28 -9.78
CA ILE A 91 13.06 -12.27 -9.26
C ILE A 91 13.75 -13.63 -9.17
N ASN A 92 14.40 -14.10 -10.26
CA ASN A 92 15.08 -15.39 -10.27
C ASN A 92 16.17 -15.49 -9.21
N GLN A 93 16.97 -14.44 -9.04
CA GLN A 93 18.00 -14.40 -7.98
C GLN A 93 17.38 -14.48 -6.57
N THR A 94 16.24 -13.85 -6.36
CA THR A 94 15.53 -13.84 -5.08
C THR A 94 14.91 -15.21 -4.79
N ILE A 95 14.30 -15.84 -5.78
CA ILE A 95 13.70 -17.19 -5.65
C ILE A 95 14.74 -18.24 -5.29
N VAL A 96 15.95 -18.16 -5.88
CA VAL A 96 17.06 -19.09 -5.54
C VAL A 96 17.40 -19.04 -4.05
N LYS A 97 17.27 -17.87 -3.43
CA LYS A 97 17.45 -17.67 -1.97
C LYS A 97 16.26 -18.14 -1.14
N LYS A 98 15.19 -18.62 -1.77
CA LYS A 98 13.90 -18.97 -1.14
C LYS A 98 13.17 -17.78 -0.50
N GLU A 99 13.47 -16.59 -0.95
CA GLU A 99 12.84 -15.34 -0.51
C GLU A 99 11.67 -14.97 -1.43
N ARG A 100 10.86 -13.99 -1.02
CA ARG A 100 9.66 -13.57 -1.72
C ARG A 100 9.81 -12.19 -2.31
N VAL A 101 9.05 -11.95 -3.38
CA VAL A 101 9.09 -10.70 -4.14
C VAL A 101 7.71 -10.04 -4.15
N LEU A 102 7.71 -8.72 -3.95
CA LEU A 102 6.54 -7.88 -4.16
C LEU A 102 6.79 -6.98 -5.37
N VAL A 103 5.84 -6.92 -6.29
CA VAL A 103 5.92 -6.05 -7.46
C VAL A 103 4.70 -5.12 -7.48
N THR A 104 4.95 -3.82 -7.52
CA THR A 104 3.88 -2.83 -7.66
C THR A 104 3.84 -2.27 -9.07
N THR A 105 2.65 -2.24 -9.66
CA THR A 105 2.37 -1.68 -10.98
C THR A 105 1.49 -0.45 -10.90
N LEU A 106 1.41 0.31 -11.97
CA LEU A 106 0.61 1.52 -12.04
C LEU A 106 -0.89 1.23 -12.19
N THR A 107 -1.24 0.21 -12.98
CA THR A 107 -2.61 -0.13 -13.32
C THR A 107 -2.93 -1.61 -13.10
N LYS A 108 -4.23 -1.91 -12.97
CA LYS A 108 -4.75 -3.27 -12.85
C LYS A 108 -4.37 -4.12 -14.08
N LYS A 109 -4.53 -3.53 -15.26
CA LYS A 109 -4.19 -4.19 -16.53
C LYS A 109 -2.70 -4.59 -16.57
N MET A 110 -1.80 -3.68 -16.20
CA MET A 110 -0.37 -4.01 -16.11
C MET A 110 -0.07 -5.12 -15.11
N ALA A 111 -0.78 -5.17 -13.97
CA ALA A 111 -0.59 -6.23 -12.99
C ALA A 111 -1.00 -7.59 -13.55
N GLU A 112 -2.12 -7.65 -14.27
CA GLU A 112 -2.63 -8.85 -14.92
C GLU A 112 -1.69 -9.33 -16.03
N GLU A 113 -1.29 -8.44 -16.94
CA GLU A 113 -0.37 -8.74 -18.05
C GLU A 113 1.00 -9.21 -17.54
N LEU A 114 1.54 -8.52 -16.53
CA LEU A 114 2.81 -8.92 -15.91
C LEU A 114 2.71 -10.28 -15.23
N SER A 115 1.61 -10.57 -14.53
CA SER A 115 1.40 -11.85 -13.88
C SER A 115 1.32 -12.99 -14.88
N SER A 116 0.60 -12.79 -15.99
CA SER A 116 0.59 -13.76 -17.11
C SER A 116 1.98 -13.98 -17.67
N TYR A 117 2.71 -12.92 -17.98
CA TYR A 117 4.06 -13.00 -18.51
C TYR A 117 5.01 -13.78 -17.57
N LEU A 118 4.99 -13.48 -16.27
CA LEU A 118 5.83 -14.17 -15.29
C LEU A 118 5.43 -15.63 -15.15
N SER A 119 4.14 -15.96 -15.20
CA SER A 119 3.63 -17.33 -15.20
C SER A 119 4.12 -18.13 -16.42
N ASP A 120 4.09 -17.52 -17.61
CA ASP A 120 4.59 -18.13 -18.85
C ASP A 120 6.10 -18.40 -18.81
N LYS A 121 6.84 -17.65 -18.00
CA LYS A 121 8.25 -17.87 -17.69
C LYS A 121 8.50 -18.91 -16.58
N GLY A 122 7.44 -19.57 -16.09
CA GLY A 122 7.53 -20.61 -15.06
C GLY A 122 7.65 -20.10 -13.63
N ILE A 123 7.44 -18.81 -13.39
CA ILE A 123 7.46 -18.22 -12.05
C ILE A 123 6.11 -18.43 -11.38
N LYS A 124 6.11 -18.89 -10.13
CA LYS A 124 4.90 -19.00 -9.32
C LYS A 124 4.48 -17.59 -8.85
N VAL A 125 3.53 -17.01 -9.54
CA VAL A 125 3.06 -15.63 -9.30
C VAL A 125 1.56 -15.61 -9.00
N ARG A 126 1.16 -14.67 -8.16
CA ARG A 126 -0.24 -14.25 -8.01
C ARG A 126 -0.34 -12.74 -8.16
N TYR A 127 -1.49 -12.25 -8.63
CA TYR A 127 -1.78 -10.82 -8.58
C TYR A 127 -2.89 -10.51 -7.57
N MET A 128 -2.85 -9.31 -7.05
CA MET A 128 -3.84 -8.81 -6.08
C MET A 128 -4.33 -7.42 -6.48
N HIS A 129 -5.64 -7.22 -6.47
CA HIS A 129 -6.28 -5.92 -6.76
C HIS A 129 -7.25 -5.50 -5.65
N SER A 130 -7.80 -4.30 -5.76
CA SER A 130 -8.68 -3.70 -4.74
C SER A 130 -9.98 -4.44 -4.50
N ASP A 131 -10.46 -5.16 -5.52
CA ASP A 131 -11.79 -5.79 -5.50
C ASP A 131 -11.77 -7.19 -4.84
N ILE A 132 -10.60 -7.66 -4.40
CA ILE A 132 -10.48 -8.92 -3.67
C ILE A 132 -11.02 -8.74 -2.25
N GLU A 133 -11.91 -9.62 -1.85
CA GLU A 133 -12.47 -9.67 -0.50
C GLU A 133 -11.39 -9.82 0.57
N ALA A 134 -11.63 -9.28 1.76
CA ALA A 134 -10.65 -9.25 2.84
C ALA A 134 -10.14 -10.64 3.25
N LEU A 135 -11.00 -11.65 3.25
CA LEU A 135 -10.63 -13.04 3.58
C LEU A 135 -9.67 -13.62 2.53
N ASN A 136 -10.01 -13.48 1.26
CA ASN A 136 -9.15 -13.94 0.16
C ASN A 136 -7.79 -13.25 0.15
N ARG A 137 -7.76 -11.97 0.56
CA ARG A 137 -6.50 -11.23 0.71
C ARG A 137 -5.61 -11.83 1.80
N LEU A 138 -6.18 -12.21 2.93
CA LEU A 138 -5.43 -12.88 4.00
C LEU A 138 -4.88 -14.23 3.55
N GLU A 139 -5.66 -14.99 2.77
CA GLU A 139 -5.19 -16.26 2.21
C GLU A 139 -4.03 -16.07 1.23
N ILE A 140 -4.10 -15.08 0.33
CA ILE A 140 -3.02 -14.76 -0.61
C ILE A 140 -1.73 -14.43 0.16
N ILE A 141 -1.80 -13.61 1.19
CA ILE A 141 -0.64 -13.24 2.00
C ILE A 141 -0.08 -14.45 2.74
N ARG A 142 -0.95 -15.27 3.33
CA ARG A 142 -0.54 -16.51 3.99
C ARG A 142 0.14 -17.47 3.00
N ASP A 143 -0.40 -17.62 1.82
CA ASP A 143 0.14 -18.49 0.78
C ASP A 143 1.51 -18.01 0.28
N LEU A 144 1.72 -16.69 0.16
CA LEU A 144 3.02 -16.09 -0.14
C LEU A 144 4.04 -16.45 0.95
N ARG A 145 3.68 -16.25 2.22
CA ARG A 145 4.53 -16.56 3.37
C ARG A 145 4.89 -18.04 3.43
N LEU A 146 3.93 -18.92 3.14
CA LEU A 146 4.15 -20.37 3.10
C LEU A 146 4.92 -20.85 1.86
N GLY A 147 5.22 -19.97 0.91
CA GLY A 147 5.96 -20.32 -0.31
C GLY A 147 5.18 -21.12 -1.32
N LYS A 148 3.84 -21.05 -1.31
CA LYS A 148 3.04 -21.67 -2.36
C LYS A 148 3.23 -20.97 -3.70
N PHE A 149 3.59 -19.69 -3.66
CA PHE A 149 4.05 -18.90 -4.80
C PHE A 149 5.14 -17.92 -4.32
N ASP A 150 5.91 -17.35 -5.27
CA ASP A 150 7.13 -16.61 -4.97
C ASP A 150 6.98 -15.10 -5.19
N VAL A 151 6.09 -14.71 -6.08
CA VAL A 151 5.91 -13.31 -6.50
C VAL A 151 4.47 -12.88 -6.32
N LEU A 152 4.27 -11.75 -5.65
CA LEU A 152 2.97 -11.09 -5.56
C LEU A 152 3.01 -9.78 -6.35
N VAL A 153 2.16 -9.67 -7.36
CA VAL A 153 2.02 -8.48 -8.21
C VAL A 153 0.74 -7.75 -7.87
N GLY A 154 0.75 -6.44 -7.87
CA GLY A 154 -0.50 -5.67 -7.77
C GLY A 154 -0.31 -4.17 -7.71
N ILE A 155 -1.45 -3.49 -7.60
CA ILE A 155 -1.52 -2.04 -7.45
C ILE A 155 -1.59 -1.73 -5.96
N ASN A 156 -0.72 -0.87 -5.47
CA ASN A 156 -0.76 -0.41 -4.07
C ASN A 156 -0.94 -1.56 -3.06
N LEU A 157 -0.20 -2.65 -3.28
CA LEU A 157 -0.30 -3.90 -2.54
C LEU A 157 -0.15 -3.72 -1.03
N LEU A 158 0.53 -2.67 -0.62
CA LEU A 158 1.15 -2.57 0.68
C LEU A 158 0.64 -1.35 1.45
N ARG A 159 -0.66 -1.35 1.69
CA ARG A 159 -1.22 -0.47 2.73
C ARG A 159 -0.72 -0.91 4.10
N GLU A 160 -0.80 -0.02 5.07
CA GLU A 160 -0.42 -0.23 6.47
C GLU A 160 -0.85 -1.60 7.01
N GLY A 161 -0.02 -2.19 7.85
CA GLY A 161 -0.35 -3.40 8.61
C GLY A 161 0.11 -4.74 8.03
N LEU A 162 0.81 -4.78 6.89
CA LEU A 162 1.40 -6.02 6.40
C LEU A 162 2.84 -6.18 6.90
N ASP A 163 3.09 -7.26 7.61
CA ASP A 163 4.40 -7.69 8.03
C ASP A 163 4.73 -9.03 7.36
N ILE A 164 5.62 -8.99 6.38
CA ILE A 164 6.00 -10.15 5.57
C ILE A 164 7.53 -10.25 5.57
N PRO A 165 8.13 -10.81 6.63
CA PRO A 165 9.59 -10.90 6.73
C PRO A 165 10.24 -11.75 5.64
N GLU A 166 9.48 -12.61 4.97
CA GLU A 166 9.96 -13.43 3.88
C GLU A 166 10.24 -12.64 2.58
N VAL A 167 9.78 -11.39 2.51
CA VAL A 167 10.01 -10.51 1.36
C VAL A 167 11.35 -9.79 1.49
N SER A 168 12.24 -10.03 0.55
CA SER A 168 13.54 -9.36 0.44
C SER A 168 13.65 -8.40 -0.74
N LEU A 169 12.78 -8.56 -1.75
CA LEU A 169 12.74 -7.67 -2.91
C LEU A 169 11.38 -7.00 -3.07
N VAL A 170 11.40 -5.68 -3.15
CA VAL A 170 10.23 -4.88 -3.55
C VAL A 170 10.57 -4.14 -4.84
N ALA A 171 9.87 -4.45 -5.92
CA ALA A 171 10.03 -3.79 -7.21
C ALA A 171 8.87 -2.82 -7.46
N ILE A 172 9.19 -1.60 -7.84
CA ILE A 172 8.23 -0.55 -8.17
C ILE A 172 8.43 -0.20 -9.65
N LEU A 173 7.51 -0.65 -10.50
CA LEU A 173 7.56 -0.35 -11.93
C LEU A 173 7.03 1.05 -12.21
N ASP A 174 7.61 1.71 -13.21
CA ASP A 174 7.24 3.08 -13.61
C ASP A 174 7.18 4.03 -12.39
N ALA A 175 8.21 4.03 -11.56
CA ALA A 175 8.26 4.79 -10.32
C ALA A 175 8.26 6.32 -10.54
N ASP A 176 8.62 6.76 -11.74
CA ASP A 176 8.61 8.15 -12.21
C ASP A 176 7.20 8.68 -12.50
N LYS A 177 6.22 7.78 -12.71
CA LYS A 177 4.85 8.18 -13.01
C LYS A 177 4.06 8.44 -11.73
N GLU A 178 3.58 9.65 -11.58
CA GLU A 178 2.64 10.00 -10.53
C GLU A 178 1.29 9.29 -10.72
N GLY A 179 0.62 9.02 -9.64
CA GLY A 179 -0.69 8.36 -9.67
C GLY A 179 -1.32 8.24 -8.30
N PHE A 180 -2.53 7.72 -8.28
CA PHE A 180 -3.23 7.46 -7.02
C PHE A 180 -2.42 6.51 -6.13
N LEU A 181 -2.08 6.98 -4.92
CA LEU A 181 -1.25 6.28 -3.94
C LEU A 181 0.22 6.05 -4.39
N ARG A 182 0.74 6.92 -5.24
CA ARG A 182 2.15 6.96 -5.67
C ARG A 182 2.82 8.28 -5.31
N SER A 183 2.42 8.89 -4.21
CA SER A 183 3.17 10.00 -3.62
C SER A 183 4.49 9.49 -3.01
N GLU A 184 5.44 10.39 -2.81
CA GLU A 184 6.70 10.11 -2.11
C GLU A 184 6.50 9.28 -0.83
N ARG A 185 5.54 9.67 0.01
CA ARG A 185 5.20 8.96 1.25
C ARG A 185 4.73 7.53 1.02
N SER A 186 3.91 7.32 -0.01
CA SER A 186 3.42 5.98 -0.35
C SER A 186 4.56 5.09 -0.85
N LEU A 187 5.50 5.64 -1.61
CA LEU A 187 6.68 4.92 -2.08
C LEU A 187 7.59 4.55 -0.91
N ILE A 188 7.87 5.47 0.01
CA ILE A 188 8.67 5.21 1.21
C ILE A 188 8.04 4.08 2.06
N GLN A 189 6.73 4.10 2.25
CA GLN A 189 6.02 3.03 2.96
C GLN A 189 6.14 1.67 2.24
N THR A 190 6.08 1.68 0.92
CA THR A 190 6.24 0.47 0.10
C THR A 190 7.66 -0.09 0.19
N ILE A 191 8.66 0.76 0.05
CA ILE A 191 10.08 0.42 0.18
C ILE A 191 10.37 -0.20 1.55
N GLY A 192 9.81 0.34 2.62
CA GLY A 192 9.98 -0.16 3.97
C GLY A 192 9.50 -1.59 4.21
N ARG A 193 8.81 -2.21 3.25
CA ARG A 193 8.42 -3.64 3.34
C ARG A 193 9.59 -4.58 3.10
N ALA A 194 10.60 -4.16 2.34
CA ALA A 194 11.83 -4.93 2.17
C ALA A 194 12.79 -4.82 3.38
N ALA A 195 12.52 -3.93 4.34
CA ALA A 195 13.34 -3.74 5.55
C ALA A 195 13.07 -4.76 6.68
N ARG A 196 12.39 -5.84 6.40
CA ARG A 196 11.95 -6.85 7.39
C ARG A 196 12.78 -8.14 7.35
N ASN A 197 13.66 -8.26 6.36
CA ASN A 197 14.58 -9.39 6.20
C ASN A 197 16.00 -8.92 6.57
N ALA A 198 16.70 -9.66 7.40
CA ALA A 198 18.08 -9.40 7.83
C ALA A 198 19.03 -10.41 7.19
#